data_dd02ec37cba10a355f7aae6ab9cc6524
#
_entry.id   dd02ec37cba10a355f7aae6ab9cc6524
#
_cell.length_a   1.000
_cell.length_b   1.000
_cell.length_c   1.000
_cell.angle_alpha   90.00
_cell.angle_beta   90.00
_cell.angle_gamma   90.00
#
_symmetry.space_group_name_H-M   'P 1'
#
loop_
_entity.id
_entity.type
_entity.pdbx_description
1 polymer ?
#
loop_
_entity_poly.entity_id
_entity_poly.type
_entity_poly.pdbx_seq_one_letter_code
_entity_poly.pdbx_strand_id
1 'polypeptide(L)'
;MNKLTTAVWEITMGCNMRCKHCGSSCAEALPDELNTSEALEVCDQLKDLGLKVITLSGGEPTTRSDWHIIAKRLVDNGIITSIITNGWLIDENFIHNAITSGIRSVCLSIDGLEKLTILYGDRDHSIKVLKH
;
A
#
# COMPACT_ATOMS: atom_id res chain seq x y z
N MET A 1 28.17 9.28 -7.44
CA MET A 1 26.81 9.47 -8.00
C MET A 1 25.83 8.75 -7.07
N ASN A 2 24.92 9.48 -6.46
CA ASN A 2 23.92 8.90 -5.58
C ASN A 2 22.92 8.11 -6.44
N LYS A 3 22.79 6.79 -6.17
CA LYS A 3 21.81 5.93 -6.84
C LYS A 3 20.52 5.92 -6.03
N LEU A 4 19.38 6.01 -6.69
CA LEU A 4 18.09 5.77 -6.07
C LEU A 4 18.00 4.29 -5.66
N THR A 5 17.98 4.01 -4.36
CA THR A 5 17.96 2.63 -3.86
C THR A 5 16.66 2.23 -3.21
N THR A 6 15.95 3.20 -2.64
CA THR A 6 14.72 2.96 -1.87
C THR A 6 13.69 4.02 -2.19
N ALA A 7 12.44 3.63 -2.30
CA ALA A 7 11.31 4.53 -2.52
C ALA A 7 10.07 4.09 -1.73
N VAL A 8 9.20 5.03 -1.49
CA VAL A 8 7.80 4.80 -1.11
C VAL A 8 6.94 5.36 -2.23
N TRP A 9 5.92 4.62 -2.65
CA TRP A 9 5.01 5.04 -3.70
C TRP A 9 3.57 5.03 -3.21
N GLU A 10 2.97 6.19 -3.15
CA GLU A 10 1.54 6.35 -2.91
C GLU A 10 0.81 6.07 -4.22
N ILE A 11 0.33 4.84 -4.39
CA ILE A 11 -0.31 4.38 -5.64
C ILE A 11 -1.75 4.85 -5.80
N THR A 12 -2.34 5.39 -4.74
CA THR A 12 -3.68 5.99 -4.72
C THR A 12 -3.81 6.97 -3.56
N MET A 13 -4.63 7.99 -3.71
CA MET A 13 -5.09 8.85 -2.62
C MET A 13 -6.43 8.37 -2.03
N GLY A 14 -7.04 7.35 -2.66
CA GLY A 14 -8.24 6.68 -2.13
C GLY A 14 -7.95 5.99 -0.80
N CYS A 15 -8.84 6.16 0.15
CA CYS A 15 -8.76 5.52 1.46
C CYS A 15 -10.16 5.22 2.01
N ASN A 16 -10.29 4.06 2.63
CA ASN A 16 -11.51 3.65 3.32
C ASN A 16 -11.56 4.12 4.79
N MET A 17 -10.57 4.90 5.24
CA MET A 17 -10.50 5.50 6.57
C MET A 17 -10.36 7.03 6.51
N ARG A 18 -10.69 7.69 7.61
CA ARG A 18 -10.59 9.15 7.79
C ARG A 18 -9.85 9.45 9.10
N CYS A 19 -8.59 9.02 9.17
CA CYS A 19 -7.76 9.19 10.36
C CYS A 19 -7.48 10.66 10.64
N LYS A 20 -7.67 11.10 11.87
CA LYS A 20 -7.47 12.50 12.27
C LYS A 20 -6.02 12.98 12.14
N HIS A 21 -5.07 12.04 12.22
CA HIS A 21 -3.62 12.29 12.13
C HIS A 21 -3.04 12.00 10.74
N CYS A 22 -3.90 11.79 9.73
CA CYS A 22 -3.45 11.48 8.38
C CYS A 22 -2.65 12.63 7.77
N GLY A 23 -1.37 12.41 7.51
CA GLY A 23 -0.47 13.40 6.93
C GLY A 23 -0.82 13.79 5.49
N SER A 24 -1.37 12.85 4.72
CA SER A 24 -1.76 13.05 3.32
C SER A 24 -3.23 13.46 3.16
N SER A 25 -4.02 13.50 4.23
CA SER A 25 -5.46 13.81 4.21
C SER A 25 -6.23 13.02 3.15
N CYS A 26 -5.89 11.73 3.02
CA CYS A 26 -6.46 10.85 2.00
C CYS A 26 -7.96 10.65 2.16
N ALA A 27 -8.67 10.58 1.05
CA ALA A 27 -10.10 10.36 1.02
C ALA A 27 -10.52 9.57 -0.22
N GLU A 28 -10.89 10.25 -1.29
CA GLU A 28 -11.24 9.64 -2.57
C GLU A 28 -10.00 9.53 -3.46
N ALA A 29 -10.00 8.56 -4.37
CA ALA A 29 -9.00 8.48 -5.41
C ALA A 29 -9.05 9.75 -6.28
N LEU A 30 -7.88 10.25 -6.67
CA LEU A 30 -7.83 11.42 -7.57
C LEU A 30 -8.28 11.01 -8.97
N PRO A 31 -8.97 11.90 -9.70
CA PRO A 31 -9.49 11.59 -11.03
C PRO A 31 -8.38 11.36 -12.09
N ASP A 32 -7.18 11.84 -11.81
CA ASP A 32 -6.00 11.76 -12.67
C ASP A 32 -4.93 10.79 -12.16
N GLU A 33 -5.28 9.87 -11.26
CA GLU A 33 -4.36 8.80 -10.85
C GLU A 33 -3.97 7.94 -12.07
N LEU A 34 -2.73 7.46 -12.05
CA LEU A 34 -2.23 6.57 -13.09
C LEU A 34 -3.15 5.34 -13.24
N ASN A 35 -3.55 5.04 -14.45
CA ASN A 35 -4.21 3.77 -14.74
C ASN A 35 -3.21 2.60 -14.66
N THR A 36 -3.69 1.36 -14.79
CA THR A 36 -2.84 0.19 -14.66
C THR A 36 -1.66 0.19 -15.63
N SER A 37 -1.89 0.53 -16.91
CA SER A 37 -0.82 0.55 -17.93
C SER A 37 0.26 1.57 -17.59
N GLU A 38 -0.13 2.79 -17.24
CA GLU A 38 0.78 3.85 -16.83
C GLU A 38 1.56 3.48 -15.57
N ALA A 39 0.90 2.86 -14.59
CA ALA A 39 1.56 2.38 -13.38
C ALA A 39 2.61 1.29 -13.69
N LEU A 40 2.33 0.39 -14.64
CA LEU A 40 3.30 -0.63 -15.06
C LEU A 40 4.49 0.00 -15.79
N GLU A 41 4.29 1.05 -16.58
CA GLU A 41 5.40 1.81 -17.20
C GLU A 41 6.29 2.46 -16.13
N VAL A 42 5.72 2.99 -15.07
CA VAL A 42 6.50 3.52 -13.92
C VAL A 42 7.32 2.41 -13.27
N CYS A 43 6.76 1.20 -13.09
CA CYS A 43 7.51 0.06 -12.57
C CYS A 43 8.76 -0.26 -13.40
N ASP A 44 8.64 -0.20 -14.72
CA ASP A 44 9.76 -0.48 -15.64
C ASP A 44 10.80 0.65 -15.59
N GLN A 45 10.38 1.91 -15.54
CA GLN A 45 11.27 3.06 -15.36
C GLN A 45 12.03 3.00 -14.02
N LEU A 46 11.38 2.58 -12.94
CA LEU A 46 12.04 2.40 -11.63
C LEU A 46 13.12 1.33 -11.66
N LYS A 47 12.90 0.23 -12.42
CA LYS A 47 13.92 -0.77 -12.69
C LYS A 47 15.12 -0.17 -13.41
N ASP A 48 14.87 0.61 -14.48
CA ASP A 48 15.93 1.22 -15.30
C ASP A 48 16.76 2.23 -14.49
N LEU A 49 16.12 2.92 -13.52
CA LEU A 49 16.79 3.78 -12.55
C LEU A 49 17.60 3.02 -11.49
N GLY A 50 17.48 1.69 -11.46
CA GLY A 50 18.23 0.83 -10.54
C GLY A 50 17.66 0.76 -9.13
N LEU A 51 16.38 1.08 -8.93
CA LEU A 51 15.70 0.94 -7.65
C LEU A 51 15.81 -0.48 -7.11
N LYS A 52 16.03 -0.62 -5.80
CA LYS A 52 16.21 -1.92 -5.15
C LYS A 52 15.05 -2.30 -4.22
N VAL A 53 14.50 -1.33 -3.54
CA VAL A 53 13.44 -1.54 -2.54
C VAL A 53 12.35 -0.52 -2.74
N ILE A 54 11.10 -0.97 -2.69
CA ILE A 54 9.93 -0.09 -2.73
C ILE A 54 8.88 -0.54 -1.74
N THR A 55 8.21 0.43 -1.15
CA THR A 55 7.03 0.20 -0.34
C THR A 55 5.83 0.85 -1.01
N LEU A 56 4.81 0.04 -1.34
CA LEU A 56 3.53 0.54 -1.81
C LEU A 56 2.73 1.10 -0.63
N SER A 57 2.27 2.30 -0.79
CA SER A 57 1.52 3.07 0.19
C SER A 57 0.43 3.88 -0.53
N GLY A 58 -0.10 4.88 0.14
CA GLY A 58 -1.08 5.79 -0.43
C GLY A 58 -2.00 6.33 0.65
N GLY A 59 -3.27 6.50 0.30
CA GLY A 59 -4.35 6.42 1.24
C GLY A 59 -4.39 5.01 1.83
N GLU A 60 -5.17 4.14 1.23
CA GLU A 60 -5.11 2.70 1.48
C GLU A 60 -4.85 1.98 0.15
N PRO A 61 -3.66 1.44 -0.08
CA PRO A 61 -3.29 0.87 -1.37
C PRO A 61 -4.17 -0.29 -1.79
N THR A 62 -4.76 -1.03 -0.84
CA THR A 62 -5.63 -2.17 -1.11
C THR A 62 -7.01 -1.78 -1.63
N THR A 63 -7.39 -0.50 -1.58
CA THR A 63 -8.60 0.02 -2.24
C THR A 63 -8.44 0.13 -3.75
N ARG A 64 -7.21 0.17 -4.23
CA ARG A 64 -6.90 0.13 -5.66
C ARG A 64 -6.90 -1.33 -6.13
N SER A 65 -7.81 -1.69 -7.03
CA SER A 65 -8.06 -3.09 -7.42
C SER A 65 -6.87 -3.79 -8.08
N ASP A 66 -5.98 -3.04 -8.74
CA ASP A 66 -4.81 -3.54 -9.46
C ASP A 66 -3.49 -3.47 -8.67
N TRP A 67 -3.54 -3.17 -7.35
CA TRP A 67 -2.34 -3.06 -6.53
C TRP A 67 -1.41 -4.28 -6.64
N HIS A 68 -1.98 -5.47 -6.71
CA HIS A 68 -1.25 -6.73 -6.80
C HIS A 68 -0.58 -6.94 -8.17
N ILE A 69 -1.15 -6.38 -9.22
CA ILE A 69 -0.57 -6.37 -10.58
C ILE A 69 0.66 -5.47 -10.60
N ILE A 70 0.55 -4.28 -10.00
CA ILE A 70 1.67 -3.33 -9.83
C ILE A 70 2.78 -3.98 -8.99
N ALA A 71 2.42 -4.56 -7.84
CA ALA A 71 3.37 -5.26 -6.96
C ALA A 71 4.11 -6.38 -7.70
N LYS A 72 3.37 -7.20 -8.46
CA LYS A 72 3.96 -8.28 -9.23
C LYS A 72 4.96 -7.77 -10.27
N ARG A 73 4.65 -6.71 -11.00
CA ARG A 73 5.57 -6.11 -11.98
C ARG A 73 6.86 -5.62 -11.32
N LEU A 74 6.76 -4.99 -10.15
CA LEU A 74 7.94 -4.55 -9.39
C LEU A 74 8.79 -5.74 -8.97
N VAL A 75 8.18 -6.80 -8.45
CA VAL A 75 8.87 -8.04 -8.05
C VAL A 75 9.52 -8.72 -9.27
N ASP A 76 8.81 -8.85 -10.38
CA ASP A 76 9.33 -9.43 -11.63
C ASP A 76 10.51 -8.59 -12.19
N ASN A 77 10.53 -7.30 -11.92
CA ASN A 77 11.64 -6.39 -12.24
C ASN A 77 12.81 -6.51 -11.26
N GLY A 78 12.75 -7.41 -10.27
CA GLY A 78 13.81 -7.63 -9.28
C GLY A 78 13.85 -6.61 -8.14
N ILE A 79 12.76 -5.85 -7.96
CA ILE A 79 12.64 -4.85 -6.89
C ILE A 79 11.97 -5.51 -5.67
N ILE A 80 12.63 -5.44 -4.51
CA ILE A 80 12.05 -5.91 -3.25
C ILE A 80 10.86 -5.02 -2.91
N THR A 81 9.67 -5.59 -2.92
CA THR A 81 8.40 -4.86 -2.79
C THR A 81 7.70 -5.22 -1.50
N SER A 82 7.24 -4.23 -0.77
CA SER A 82 6.41 -4.34 0.44
C SER A 82 5.15 -3.50 0.28
N ILE A 83 4.16 -3.71 1.13
CA ILE A 83 2.93 -2.91 1.18
C ILE A 83 2.63 -2.47 2.60
N ILE A 84 2.21 -1.22 2.78
CA ILE A 84 1.66 -0.70 4.04
C ILE A 84 0.14 -0.62 3.89
N THR A 85 -0.58 -1.18 4.84
CA THR A 85 -2.04 -1.19 4.83
C THR A 85 -2.61 -0.93 6.23
N ASN A 86 -3.79 -0.35 6.30
CA ASN A 86 -4.54 -0.24 7.56
C ASN A 86 -5.16 -1.58 8.00
N GLY A 87 -5.08 -2.61 7.17
CA GLY A 87 -5.52 -3.96 7.48
C GLY A 87 -7.01 -4.24 7.27
N TRP A 88 -7.81 -3.23 6.95
CA TRP A 88 -9.27 -3.38 6.86
C TRP A 88 -9.74 -4.36 5.79
N LEU A 89 -9.04 -4.40 4.65
CA LEU A 89 -9.38 -5.25 3.51
C LEU A 89 -8.55 -6.55 3.46
N ILE A 90 -7.91 -6.93 4.59
CA ILE A 90 -7.20 -8.21 4.66
C ILE A 90 -8.21 -9.34 4.77
N ASP A 91 -8.35 -10.07 3.68
CA ASP A 91 -9.17 -11.28 3.54
C ASP A 91 -8.38 -12.37 2.80
N GLU A 92 -9.01 -13.48 2.50
CA GLU A 92 -8.38 -14.59 1.76
C GLU A 92 -7.92 -14.15 0.36
N ASN A 93 -8.65 -13.26 -0.30
CA ASN A 93 -8.29 -12.73 -1.62
C ASN A 93 -7.06 -11.82 -1.55
N PHE A 94 -6.98 -10.95 -0.53
CA PHE A 94 -5.77 -10.18 -0.27
C PHE A 94 -4.57 -11.09 -0.04
N ILE A 95 -4.71 -12.12 0.80
CA ILE A 95 -3.63 -13.07 1.10
C ILE A 95 -3.16 -13.78 -0.18
N HIS A 96 -4.11 -14.27 -0.98
CA HIS A 96 -3.79 -14.89 -2.28
C HIS A 96 -3.02 -13.94 -3.19
N ASN A 97 -3.48 -12.70 -3.34
CA ASN A 97 -2.84 -11.69 -4.17
C ASN A 97 -1.45 -11.29 -3.64
N ALA A 98 -1.28 -11.19 -2.34
CA ALA A 98 0.00 -10.91 -1.71
C ALA A 98 1.03 -12.02 -2.00
N ILE A 99 0.62 -13.28 -1.87
CA ILE A 99 1.48 -14.44 -2.16
C ILE A 99 1.83 -14.50 -3.64
N THR A 100 0.85 -14.40 -4.52
CA THR A 100 1.05 -14.55 -5.97
C THR A 100 1.80 -13.38 -6.60
N SER A 101 1.71 -12.18 -6.03
CA SER A 101 2.53 -11.04 -6.45
C SER A 101 3.97 -11.13 -6.00
N GLY A 102 4.27 -11.95 -4.97
CA GLY A 102 5.62 -12.16 -4.47
C GLY A 102 6.15 -11.02 -3.59
N ILE A 103 5.25 -10.19 -3.02
CA ILE A 103 5.69 -9.14 -2.08
C ILE A 103 6.41 -9.74 -0.88
N ARG A 104 7.41 -9.01 -0.37
CA ARG A 104 8.28 -9.45 0.72
C ARG A 104 7.63 -9.37 2.08
N SER A 105 6.86 -8.31 2.32
CA SER A 105 6.22 -8.06 3.61
C SER A 105 4.97 -7.21 3.48
N VAL A 106 4.08 -7.41 4.45
CA VAL A 106 2.90 -6.60 4.69
C VAL A 106 3.10 -5.88 6.01
N CYS A 107 3.09 -4.56 5.98
CA CYS A 107 3.23 -3.71 7.17
C CYS A 107 1.83 -3.21 7.56
N LEU A 108 1.43 -3.46 8.79
CA LEU A 108 0.16 -2.97 9.32
C LEU A 108 0.35 -1.63 10.02
N SER A 109 -0.49 -0.65 9.70
CA SER A 109 -0.56 0.62 10.43
C SER A 109 -1.37 0.43 11.69
N ILE A 110 -0.70 0.41 12.84
CA ILE A 110 -1.33 0.24 14.15
C ILE A 110 -1.02 1.48 14.98
N ASP A 111 -2.06 2.26 15.33
CA ASP A 111 -1.93 3.51 16.08
C ASP A 111 -1.82 3.29 17.60
N GLY A 112 -2.11 2.10 18.08
CA GLY A 112 -2.05 1.73 19.48
C GLY A 112 -3.09 0.69 19.88
N LEU A 113 -3.31 0.57 21.19
CA LEU A 113 -4.38 -0.27 21.71
C LEU A 113 -5.75 0.34 21.38
N GLU A 114 -6.82 -0.46 21.48
CA GLU A 114 -8.19 -0.13 21.03
C GLU A 114 -8.62 1.32 21.31
N LYS A 115 -8.38 1.85 22.52
CA LYS A 115 -8.76 3.22 22.87
C LYS A 115 -8.04 4.30 22.07
N LEU A 116 -6.76 4.08 21.74
CA LEU A 116 -5.97 5.03 20.93
C LEU A 116 -6.32 4.92 19.46
N THR A 117 -6.58 3.72 18.95
CA THR A 117 -7.05 3.50 17.58
C THR A 117 -8.40 4.19 17.35
N ILE A 118 -9.33 4.12 18.32
CA ILE A 118 -10.61 4.83 18.27
C ILE A 118 -10.42 6.35 18.36
N LEU A 119 -9.43 6.82 19.13
CA LEU A 119 -9.21 8.26 19.35
C LEU A 119 -8.56 8.94 18.14
N TYR A 120 -7.62 8.29 17.48
CA TYR A 120 -6.81 8.84 16.38
C TYR A 120 -7.20 8.31 15.00
N GLY A 121 -7.71 7.08 14.93
CA GLY A 121 -8.25 6.47 13.73
C GLY A 121 -9.70 6.85 13.45
N ASP A 122 -10.27 6.22 12.44
CA ASP A 122 -11.69 6.31 12.14
C ASP A 122 -12.48 5.46 13.15
N ARG A 123 -13.55 6.03 13.72
CA ARG A 123 -14.32 5.40 14.83
C ARG A 123 -14.94 4.06 14.48
N ASP A 124 -15.16 3.79 13.21
CA ASP A 124 -15.84 2.57 12.75
C ASP A 124 -14.85 1.41 12.50
N HIS A 125 -13.56 1.62 12.76
CA HIS A 125 -12.49 0.70 12.37
C HIS A 125 -11.67 0.24 13.57
N SER A 126 -12.29 -0.48 14.50
CA SER A 126 -11.53 -1.29 15.45
C SER A 126 -10.91 -2.45 14.67
N ILE A 127 -9.58 -2.54 14.65
CA ILE A 127 -8.90 -3.76 14.23
C ILE A 127 -9.47 -4.88 15.09
N LYS A 128 -10.24 -5.78 14.49
CA LYS A 128 -10.60 -7.02 15.15
C LYS A 128 -9.30 -7.82 15.27
N VAL A 129 -8.59 -7.63 16.37
CA VAL A 129 -7.51 -8.54 16.75
C VAL A 129 -8.18 -9.91 16.85
N LEU A 130 -7.83 -10.78 15.92
CA LEU A 130 -8.25 -12.17 15.98
C LEU A 130 -7.72 -12.74 17.30
N LYS A 131 -8.58 -12.83 18.28
CA LYS A 131 -8.31 -13.62 19.48
C LYS A 131 -8.38 -15.09 19.06
N HIS A 132 -7.23 -15.72 18.96
CA HIS A 132 -7.13 -17.17 18.99
C HIS A 132 -7.28 -17.68 20.41
#